data_c05c2320dc30f39f1ca2daafdac105cc
#
_entry.id   c05c2320dc30f39f1ca2daafdac105cc
#
_cell.length_a   1.000
_cell.length_b   1.000
_cell.length_c   1.000
_cell.angle_alpha   90.00
_cell.angle_beta   90.00
_cell.angle_gamma   90.00
#
_symmetry.space_group_name_H-M   'P 1'
#
loop_
_entity.id
_entity.type
_entity.pdbx_description
1 polymer ?
#
loop_
_entity_poly.entity_id
_entity_poly.type
_entity_poly.pdbx_seq_one_letter_code
_entity_poly.pdbx_strand_id
1 'polypeptide(L)'
;KNRIPVVIPGITDGSIGAQIFMHRQKSPNFMIDVLADEQILSDLTWTAEESHALMVGGGISKHHVIWWNQYRGGLDSAVSITTAPEYDGSLSGARLREAISWGKIRPEASQVVVEGDASVLLPLLGGDLFSP
;
A
#
# COMPACT_ATOMS: atom_id res chain seq x y z
N LYS A 1 -17.44 10.60 -5.10
CA LYS A 1 -17.11 11.96 -5.54
C LYS A 1 -15.74 12.00 -6.23
N ASN A 2 -14.72 11.38 -5.67
CA ASN A 2 -13.35 11.42 -6.18
C ASN A 2 -12.96 10.17 -7.00
N ARG A 3 -13.78 9.12 -7.00
CA ARG A 3 -13.55 7.85 -7.73
C ARG A 3 -12.16 7.25 -7.51
N ILE A 4 -11.64 7.35 -6.30
CA ILE A 4 -10.36 6.75 -5.92
C ILE A 4 -10.59 5.25 -5.68
N PRO A 5 -9.91 4.35 -6.39
CA PRO A 5 -9.98 2.92 -6.10
C PRO A 5 -9.49 2.62 -4.69
N VAL A 6 -10.16 1.71 -4.01
CA VAL A 6 -9.75 1.20 -2.70
C VAL A 6 -9.63 -0.32 -2.82
N VAL A 7 -8.43 -0.82 -2.60
CA VAL A 7 -8.12 -2.24 -2.64
C VAL A 7 -7.71 -2.72 -1.26
N ILE A 8 -8.23 -3.86 -0.83
CA ILE A 8 -7.99 -4.39 0.52
C ILE A 8 -7.33 -5.77 0.40
N PRO A 9 -5.99 -5.83 0.33
CA PRO A 9 -5.30 -7.11 0.32
C PRO A 9 -5.58 -7.88 1.61
N GLY A 10 -5.90 -9.19 1.50
CA GLY A 10 -6.26 -9.99 2.65
C GLY A 10 -7.58 -9.58 3.31
N ILE A 11 -8.58 -9.23 2.51
CA ILE A 11 -9.87 -8.68 2.95
C ILE A 11 -10.60 -9.53 4.01
N THR A 12 -10.32 -10.82 4.09
CA THR A 12 -10.92 -11.72 5.09
C THR A 12 -10.28 -11.58 6.47
N ASP A 13 -9.13 -10.93 6.58
CA ASP A 13 -8.44 -10.70 7.84
C ASP A 13 -8.66 -9.24 8.29
N GLY A 14 -9.29 -9.06 9.44
CA GLY A 14 -9.54 -7.75 10.03
C GLY A 14 -11.03 -7.35 10.08
N SER A 15 -11.26 -6.11 10.50
CA SER A 15 -12.61 -5.61 10.84
C SER A 15 -13.57 -5.58 9.65
N ILE A 16 -13.08 -5.23 8.46
CA ILE A 16 -13.92 -5.18 7.24
C ILE A 16 -14.37 -6.59 6.87
N GLY A 17 -13.45 -7.57 6.86
CA GLY A 17 -13.79 -8.95 6.57
C GLY A 17 -14.80 -9.53 7.56
N ALA A 18 -14.66 -9.20 8.85
CA ALA A 18 -15.64 -9.60 9.88
C ALA A 18 -17.03 -9.03 9.59
N GLN A 19 -17.14 -7.75 9.20
CA GLN A 19 -18.43 -7.13 8.86
C GLN A 19 -19.05 -7.78 7.61
N ILE A 20 -18.24 -8.06 6.61
CA ILE A 20 -18.66 -8.77 5.41
C ILE A 20 -19.19 -10.17 5.74
N PHE A 21 -18.47 -10.91 6.60
CA PHE A 21 -18.91 -12.22 7.06
C PHE A 21 -20.25 -12.14 7.78
N MET A 22 -20.42 -11.18 8.70
CA MET A 22 -21.69 -10.99 9.41
C MET A 22 -22.83 -10.60 8.45
N HIS A 23 -22.56 -9.77 7.45
CA HIS A 23 -23.56 -9.44 6.43
C HIS A 23 -23.98 -10.67 5.64
N ARG A 24 -23.05 -11.52 5.26
CA ARG A 24 -23.33 -12.75 4.51
C ARG A 24 -24.21 -13.72 5.28
N GLN A 25 -24.17 -13.75 6.63
CA GLN A 25 -25.09 -14.58 7.42
C GLN A 25 -26.56 -14.24 7.17
N LYS A 26 -26.85 -12.99 6.83
CA LYS A 26 -28.20 -12.48 6.52
C LYS A 26 -28.50 -12.48 5.01
N SER A 27 -27.47 -12.52 4.19
CA SER A 27 -27.55 -12.45 2.74
C SER A 27 -26.66 -13.53 2.11
N PRO A 28 -27.08 -14.81 2.07
CA PRO A 28 -26.23 -15.94 1.68
C PRO A 28 -25.66 -15.83 0.27
N ASN A 29 -26.34 -15.12 -0.62
CA ASN A 29 -25.91 -14.91 -2.02
C ASN A 29 -24.93 -13.73 -2.18
N PHE A 30 -24.64 -13.01 -1.10
CA PHE A 30 -23.65 -11.93 -1.15
C PHE A 30 -22.25 -12.52 -1.39
N MET A 31 -21.58 -12.04 -2.40
CA MET A 31 -20.22 -12.45 -2.76
C MET A 31 -19.36 -11.24 -3.03
N ILE A 32 -18.08 -11.36 -2.78
CA ILE A 32 -17.06 -10.39 -3.15
C ILE A 32 -16.19 -11.02 -4.23
N ASP A 33 -15.99 -10.30 -5.30
CA ASP A 33 -15.09 -10.69 -6.37
C ASP A 33 -13.72 -10.03 -6.13
N VAL A 34 -12.81 -10.77 -5.47
CA VAL A 34 -11.46 -10.28 -5.20
C VAL A 34 -10.60 -10.19 -6.45
N LEU A 35 -10.94 -10.92 -7.51
CA LEU A 35 -10.20 -10.86 -8.77
C LEU A 35 -10.55 -9.61 -9.57
N ALA A 36 -11.70 -8.99 -9.32
CA ALA A 36 -12.02 -7.70 -9.91
C ALA A 36 -11.07 -6.59 -9.42
N ASP A 37 -10.63 -6.65 -8.18
CA ASP A 37 -9.60 -5.74 -7.65
C ASP A 37 -8.24 -5.96 -8.33
N GLU A 38 -7.88 -7.21 -8.59
CA GLU A 38 -6.65 -7.55 -9.32
C GLU A 38 -6.67 -6.97 -10.76
N GLN A 39 -7.82 -6.99 -11.42
CA GLN A 39 -7.96 -6.37 -12.73
C GLN A 39 -7.78 -4.85 -12.68
N ILE A 40 -8.36 -4.18 -11.68
CA ILE A 40 -8.18 -2.74 -11.47
C ILE A 40 -6.70 -2.40 -11.23
N LEU A 41 -6.03 -3.18 -10.39
CA LEU A 41 -4.60 -3.00 -10.12
C LEU A 41 -3.73 -3.24 -11.35
N SER A 42 -4.06 -4.26 -12.13
CA SER A 42 -3.40 -4.53 -13.39
C SER A 42 -3.53 -3.33 -14.34
N ASP A 43 -4.75 -2.84 -14.55
CA ASP A 43 -5.00 -1.71 -15.45
C ASP A 43 -4.25 -0.45 -14.99
N LEU A 44 -4.29 -0.13 -13.70
CA LEU A 44 -3.55 1.00 -13.12
C LEU A 44 -2.04 0.84 -13.31
N THR A 45 -1.51 -0.35 -13.05
CA THR A 45 -0.08 -0.63 -13.13
C THR A 45 0.45 -0.49 -14.56
N TRP A 46 -0.28 -1.00 -15.54
CA TRP A 46 0.14 -0.99 -16.93
C TRP A 46 -0.10 0.33 -17.66
N THR A 47 -1.03 1.15 -17.18
CA THR A 47 -1.35 2.45 -17.80
C THR A 47 -0.63 3.64 -17.15
N ALA A 48 -0.08 3.46 -15.95
CA ALA A 48 0.61 4.54 -15.25
C ALA A 48 1.92 4.93 -15.93
N GLU A 49 2.09 6.21 -16.27
CA GLU A 49 3.35 6.75 -16.75
C GLU A 49 4.38 6.80 -15.62
N GLU A 50 3.97 7.29 -14.45
CA GLU A 50 4.75 7.31 -13.21
C GLU A 50 3.96 6.69 -12.06
N SER A 51 4.66 6.11 -11.09
CA SER A 51 4.06 5.53 -9.90
C SER A 51 4.84 5.91 -8.65
N HIS A 52 4.15 6.57 -7.73
CA HIS A 52 4.71 7.03 -6.47
C HIS A 52 3.94 6.41 -5.32
N ALA A 53 4.63 6.03 -4.25
CA ALA A 53 4.00 5.37 -3.11
C ALA A 53 4.27 6.11 -1.79
N LEU A 54 3.20 6.40 -1.05
CA LEU A 54 3.26 6.70 0.38
C LEU A 54 2.76 5.48 1.15
N MET A 55 3.66 4.81 1.85
CA MET A 55 3.37 3.62 2.63
C MET A 55 3.34 3.97 4.11
N VAL A 56 2.19 3.80 4.74
CA VAL A 56 1.97 4.10 6.16
C VAL A 56 1.84 2.81 6.94
N GLY A 57 2.77 2.58 7.86
CA GLY A 57 2.94 1.29 8.52
C GLY A 57 3.66 0.29 7.62
N GLY A 58 3.35 -1.00 7.79
CA GLY A 58 4.04 -2.04 7.04
C GLY A 58 3.17 -3.28 6.82
N GLY A 59 3.81 -4.44 6.68
CA GLY A 59 3.13 -5.70 6.49
C GLY A 59 2.51 -5.84 5.11
N ILE A 60 1.27 -6.36 5.06
CA ILE A 60 0.62 -6.74 3.81
C ILE A 60 0.39 -5.56 2.86
N SER A 61 0.04 -4.38 3.36
CA SER A 61 -0.21 -3.21 2.51
C SER A 61 1.07 -2.73 1.83
N LYS A 62 2.18 -2.63 2.57
CA LYS A 62 3.49 -2.30 1.99
C LYS A 62 3.90 -3.34 0.94
N HIS A 63 3.76 -4.63 1.28
CA HIS A 63 4.08 -5.72 0.35
C HIS A 63 3.25 -5.61 -0.93
N HIS A 64 1.95 -5.40 -0.82
CA HIS A 64 1.03 -5.35 -1.94
C HIS A 64 1.34 -4.19 -2.90
N VAL A 65 1.63 -3.00 -2.37
CA VAL A 65 2.01 -1.83 -3.17
C VAL A 65 3.28 -2.11 -3.99
N ILE A 66 4.34 -2.58 -3.34
CA ILE A 66 5.60 -2.82 -4.04
C ILE A 66 5.52 -4.05 -4.96
N TRP A 67 4.69 -5.04 -4.62
CA TRP A 67 4.47 -6.22 -5.46
C TRP A 67 3.88 -5.84 -6.81
N TRP A 68 2.79 -5.08 -6.83
CA TRP A 68 2.15 -4.67 -8.07
C TRP A 68 3.06 -3.81 -8.95
N ASN A 69 3.86 -2.96 -8.36
CA ASN A 69 4.76 -2.10 -9.11
C ASN A 69 5.92 -2.84 -9.79
N GLN A 70 6.23 -4.07 -9.39
CA GLN A 70 7.26 -4.85 -10.09
C GLN A 70 6.89 -5.14 -11.55
N TYR A 71 5.61 -5.25 -11.87
CA TYR A 71 5.15 -5.54 -13.24
C TYR A 71 5.38 -4.39 -14.22
N ARG A 72 5.54 -3.17 -13.72
CA ARG A 72 5.89 -2.00 -14.53
C ARG A 72 7.37 -1.59 -14.43
N GLY A 73 8.20 -2.40 -13.80
CA GLY A 73 9.62 -2.13 -13.60
C GLY A 73 9.94 -1.32 -12.34
N GLY A 74 9.02 -1.20 -11.41
CA GLY A 74 9.19 -0.60 -10.10
C GLY A 74 8.59 0.79 -9.92
N LEU A 75 8.55 1.21 -8.66
CA LEU A 75 8.15 2.57 -8.26
C LEU A 75 9.17 3.61 -8.71
N ASP A 76 8.70 4.77 -9.12
CA ASP A 76 9.51 5.95 -9.47
C ASP A 76 9.91 6.75 -8.21
N SER A 77 9.11 6.71 -7.15
CA SER A 77 9.50 7.17 -5.81
C SER A 77 8.72 6.45 -4.71
N ALA A 78 9.30 6.40 -3.52
CA ALA A 78 8.69 5.74 -2.39
C ALA A 78 8.99 6.45 -1.06
N VAL A 79 7.95 6.71 -0.28
CA VAL A 79 8.04 7.17 1.11
C VAL A 79 7.43 6.11 2.00
N SER A 80 8.13 5.72 3.05
CA SER A 80 7.63 4.77 4.04
C SER A 80 7.67 5.40 5.42
N ILE A 81 6.54 5.39 6.12
CA ILE A 81 6.42 5.81 7.52
C ILE A 81 6.17 4.56 8.35
N THR A 82 7.03 4.26 9.30
CA THR A 82 6.92 3.06 10.13
C THR A 82 7.51 3.27 11.51
N THR A 83 6.95 2.61 12.51
CA THR A 83 7.55 2.51 13.86
C THR A 83 8.47 1.30 14.01
N ALA A 84 8.51 0.41 13.02
CA ALA A 84 9.35 -0.78 13.06
C ALA A 84 10.79 -0.42 12.70
N PRO A 85 11.76 -0.65 13.60
CA PRO A 85 13.16 -0.41 13.31
C PRO A 85 13.71 -1.42 12.29
N GLU A 86 14.76 -1.04 11.60
CA GLU A 86 15.37 -1.86 10.55
C GLU A 86 15.84 -3.24 11.03
N TYR A 87 16.39 -3.29 12.24
CA TYR A 87 16.91 -4.53 12.84
C TYR A 87 15.84 -5.50 13.34
N ASP A 88 14.56 -5.13 13.25
CA ASP A 88 13.43 -5.98 13.62
C ASP A 88 13.26 -7.19 12.69
N GLY A 89 13.85 -7.16 11.50
CA GLY A 89 13.77 -8.24 10.53
C GLY A 89 12.38 -8.42 9.90
N SER A 90 11.44 -7.54 10.22
CA SER A 90 10.10 -7.54 9.66
C SER A 90 10.06 -6.80 8.31
N LEU A 91 9.05 -7.11 7.48
CA LEU A 91 8.80 -6.36 6.25
C LEU A 91 8.52 -4.87 6.56
N SER A 92 7.93 -4.57 7.70
CA SER A 92 7.64 -3.21 8.13
C SER A 92 8.90 -2.37 8.35
N GLY A 93 9.96 -2.96 8.91
CA GLY A 93 11.26 -2.32 9.12
C GLY A 93 12.23 -2.47 7.95
N ALA A 94 11.95 -3.33 6.97
CA ALA A 94 12.85 -3.57 5.83
C ALA A 94 13.08 -2.29 5.02
N ARG A 95 14.33 -2.04 4.66
CA ARG A 95 14.73 -0.90 3.84
C ARG A 95 14.11 -0.98 2.45
N LEU A 96 13.65 0.15 1.95
CA LEU A 96 13.11 0.23 0.59
C LEU A 96 14.13 -0.19 -0.48
N ARG A 97 15.42 0.09 -0.28
CA ARG A 97 16.50 -0.30 -1.21
C ARG A 97 16.58 -1.81 -1.44
N GLU A 98 16.13 -2.63 -0.52
CA GLU A 98 16.10 -4.08 -0.69
C GLU A 98 15.11 -4.51 -1.79
N ALA A 99 14.08 -3.70 -2.00
CA ALA A 99 13.09 -3.93 -3.05
C ALA A 99 13.63 -3.67 -4.47
N ILE A 100 14.77 -2.99 -4.61
CA ILE A 100 15.41 -2.72 -5.91
C ILE A 100 15.85 -4.02 -6.56
N SER A 101 16.49 -4.93 -5.82
CA SER A 101 16.96 -6.20 -6.34
C SER A 101 15.86 -7.11 -6.87
N TRP A 102 14.61 -6.84 -6.46
CA TRP A 102 13.42 -7.56 -6.90
C TRP A 102 12.63 -6.80 -8.00
N GLY A 103 13.18 -5.70 -8.52
CA GLY A 103 12.52 -4.89 -9.54
C GLY A 103 11.25 -4.18 -9.06
N LYS A 104 11.07 -4.02 -7.75
CA LYS A 104 9.87 -3.41 -7.13
C LYS A 104 9.99 -1.91 -6.95
N ILE A 105 11.21 -1.41 -6.92
CA ILE A 105 11.57 0.01 -6.87
C ILE A 105 12.69 0.21 -7.88
N ARG A 106 12.64 1.26 -8.67
CA ARG A 106 13.69 1.57 -9.66
C ARG A 106 14.98 1.95 -8.95
N PRO A 107 16.14 1.63 -9.49
CA PRO A 107 17.44 1.99 -8.89
C PRO A 107 17.61 3.51 -8.68
N GLU A 108 17.08 4.30 -9.61
CA GLU A 108 17.12 5.78 -9.61
C GLU A 108 16.02 6.43 -8.78
N ALA A 109 15.07 5.64 -8.25
CA ALA A 109 13.93 6.14 -7.51
C ALA A 109 14.34 6.88 -6.23
N SER A 110 13.71 8.02 -5.96
CA SER A 110 13.82 8.68 -4.67
C SER A 110 13.15 7.86 -3.59
N GLN A 111 13.88 7.58 -2.51
CA GLN A 111 13.41 6.74 -1.42
C GLN A 111 13.64 7.41 -0.07
N VAL A 112 12.58 7.47 0.74
CA VAL A 112 12.63 8.02 2.09
C VAL A 112 11.95 7.04 3.05
N VAL A 113 12.63 6.73 4.16
CA VAL A 113 12.05 6.00 5.28
C VAL A 113 12.04 6.93 6.49
N VAL A 114 10.86 7.13 7.06
CA VAL A 114 10.67 7.93 8.27
C VAL A 114 10.25 6.99 9.39
N GLU A 115 11.10 6.88 10.39
CA GLU A 115 10.79 6.13 11.61
C GLU A 115 9.98 7.03 12.55
N GLY A 116 8.73 6.64 12.81
CA GLY A 116 7.85 7.38 13.69
C GLY A 116 6.40 6.96 13.59
N ASP A 117 5.61 7.45 14.54
CA ASP A 117 4.18 7.17 14.61
C ASP A 117 3.39 7.97 13.57
N ALA A 118 2.63 7.26 12.75
CA ALA A 118 1.81 7.85 11.70
C ALA A 118 0.74 8.81 12.24
N SER A 119 0.23 8.57 13.45
CA SER A 119 -0.75 9.46 14.06
C SER A 119 -0.18 10.86 14.38
N VAL A 120 1.13 10.96 14.51
CA VAL A 120 1.84 12.24 14.70
C VAL A 120 2.30 12.80 13.35
N LEU A 121 2.87 11.96 12.50
CA LEU A 121 3.52 12.42 11.27
C LEU A 121 2.54 12.80 10.17
N LEU A 122 1.42 12.07 10.02
CA LEU A 122 0.45 12.39 8.96
C LEU A 122 -0.22 13.75 9.14
N PRO A 123 -0.66 14.19 10.34
CA PRO A 123 -1.17 15.53 10.53
C PRO A 123 -0.15 16.63 10.21
N LEU A 124 1.13 16.42 10.54
CA LEU A 124 2.19 17.36 10.21
C LEU A 124 2.39 17.48 8.68
N LEU A 125 2.48 16.36 7.99
CA LEU A 125 2.56 16.34 6.53
C LEU A 125 1.32 16.96 5.88
N GLY A 126 0.13 16.66 6.40
CA GLY A 126 -1.13 17.23 5.91
C GLY A 126 -1.20 18.73 6.13
N GLY A 127 -0.69 19.23 7.25
CA GLY A 127 -0.60 20.67 7.53
C GLY A 127 0.21 21.40 6.48
N ASP A 128 1.35 20.89 6.08
CA ASP A 128 2.19 21.51 5.06
C ASP A 128 1.59 21.41 3.64
N LEU A 129 0.97 20.25 3.31
CA LEU A 129 0.43 20.00 1.98
C LEU A 129 -0.88 20.74 1.70
N PHE A 130 -1.68 21.05 2.73
CA PHE A 130 -3.01 21.64 2.62
C PHE A 130 -3.12 23.02 3.29
N SER A 131 -2.00 23.59 3.70
CA SER A 131 -1.95 24.99 4.12
C SER A 131 -2.29 25.90 2.93
N PRO A 132 -3.19 26.89 3.12
CA PRO A 132 -3.60 27.81 2.06
C PRO A 132 -2.45 28.69 1.57
#